data_b83200466216fe383b82fc5facc0985f
#
_entry.id   b83200466216fe383b82fc5facc0985f
#
_cell.length_a   1.000
_cell.length_b   1.000
_cell.length_c   1.000
_cell.angle_alpha   90.00
_cell.angle_beta   90.00
_cell.angle_gamma   90.00
#
_symmetry.space_group_name_H-M   'P 1'
#
loop_
_entity.id
_entity.type
_entity.pdbx_description
1 polymer ?
#
loop_
_entity_poly.entity_id
_entity_poly.type
_entity_poly.pdbx_seq_one_letter_code
_entity_poly.pdbx_strand_id
1 'polypeptide(L)'
;MEQLFAKAIHRLNSSEKILKKALAYVNDIEDEIVELVEKKQYGRIKLAMWDCMYNNYRMMVDFVNSEYGTEEEPEERNKIEWNDYLWETENDLRTKIDGAFLLGDSISINRRLDTILKTECTSIFNKGMYSIMAKYCDYAEICGGLESDPCIKCTKYGGKHDIEWIGEHLPPYHPECRCVVKYEPRKQEDNDDDNA
;
A
#
# COMPACT_ATOMS: atom_id res chain seq x y z
N MET A 1 -9.49 -26.39 -13.37
CA MET A 1 -10.23 -25.42 -12.54
C MET A 1 -9.72 -25.33 -11.11
N GLU A 2 -9.56 -26.43 -10.38
CA GLU A 2 -9.08 -26.42 -8.98
C GLU A 2 -7.70 -25.78 -8.80
N GLN A 3 -6.74 -26.02 -9.68
CA GLN A 3 -5.41 -25.40 -9.59
C GLN A 3 -5.43 -23.88 -9.81
N LEU A 4 -6.31 -23.36 -10.67
CA LEU A 4 -6.49 -21.94 -10.89
C LEU A 4 -7.15 -21.27 -9.68
N PHE A 5 -8.13 -21.94 -9.08
CA PHE A 5 -8.79 -21.46 -7.86
C PHE A 5 -7.82 -21.45 -6.66
N ALA A 6 -7.03 -22.52 -6.52
CA ALA A 6 -6.00 -22.58 -5.48
C ALA A 6 -4.94 -21.48 -5.62
N LYS A 7 -4.46 -21.20 -6.84
CA LYS A 7 -3.52 -20.08 -7.10
C LYS A 7 -4.16 -18.72 -6.81
N ALA A 8 -5.44 -18.53 -7.14
CA ALA A 8 -6.15 -17.30 -6.88
C ALA A 8 -6.31 -17.03 -5.37
N ILE A 9 -6.70 -18.06 -4.59
CA ILE A 9 -6.77 -17.98 -3.13
C ILE A 9 -5.39 -17.73 -2.52
N HIS A 10 -4.35 -18.40 -3.01
CA HIS A 10 -2.98 -18.21 -2.55
C HIS A 10 -2.56 -16.74 -2.70
N ARG A 11 -2.76 -16.14 -3.87
CA ARG A 11 -2.39 -14.73 -4.15
C ARG A 11 -3.16 -13.73 -3.26
N LEU A 12 -4.46 -13.96 -3.02
CA LEU A 12 -5.22 -13.13 -2.10
C LEU A 12 -4.62 -13.19 -0.70
N ASN A 13 -4.40 -14.41 -0.18
CA ASN A 13 -3.81 -14.62 1.13
C ASN A 13 -2.41 -14.00 1.24
N SER A 14 -1.63 -14.02 0.14
CA SER A 14 -0.30 -13.42 0.09
C SER A 14 -0.37 -11.89 0.16
N SER A 15 -1.26 -11.25 -0.60
CA SER A 15 -1.45 -9.79 -0.57
C SER A 15 -1.93 -9.30 0.80
N GLU A 16 -2.89 -10.00 1.41
CA GLU A 16 -3.32 -9.70 2.78
C GLU A 16 -2.19 -9.90 3.80
N LYS A 17 -1.41 -10.96 3.64
CA LYS A 17 -0.30 -11.28 4.53
C LYS A 17 0.78 -10.20 4.49
N ILE A 18 1.14 -9.70 3.31
CA ILE A 18 2.14 -8.65 3.19
C ILE A 18 1.63 -7.31 3.72
N LEU A 19 0.36 -6.95 3.49
CA LEU A 19 -0.23 -5.77 4.08
C LEU A 19 -0.26 -5.87 5.62
N LYS A 20 -0.60 -7.03 6.19
CA LYS A 20 -0.49 -7.27 7.64
C LYS A 20 0.94 -7.05 8.14
N LYS A 21 1.94 -7.49 7.38
CA LYS A 21 3.36 -7.32 7.72
C LYS A 21 3.77 -5.85 7.65
N ALA A 22 3.30 -5.12 6.64
CA ALA A 22 3.52 -3.68 6.51
C ALA A 22 2.90 -2.90 7.68
N LEU A 23 1.67 -3.26 8.08
CA LEU A 23 0.99 -2.65 9.23
C LEU A 23 1.64 -3.04 10.57
N ALA A 24 2.19 -4.25 10.69
CA ALA A 24 2.96 -4.64 11.87
C ALA A 24 4.22 -3.78 12.03
N TYR A 25 4.92 -3.49 10.93
CA TYR A 25 6.07 -2.60 10.94
C TYR A 25 5.71 -1.16 11.37
N VAL A 26 4.48 -0.70 11.03
CA VAL A 26 3.96 0.58 11.54
C VAL A 26 3.87 0.56 13.06
N ASN A 27 3.35 -0.52 13.64
CA ASN A 27 3.24 -0.64 15.10
C ASN A 27 4.61 -0.65 15.79
N ASP A 28 5.65 -1.19 15.15
CA ASP A 28 7.01 -1.24 15.69
C ASP A 28 7.62 0.17 15.89
N ILE A 29 7.21 1.15 15.09
CA ILE A 29 7.68 2.54 15.24
C ILE A 29 6.76 3.43 16.08
N GLU A 30 5.60 2.92 16.51
CA GLU A 30 4.61 3.70 17.26
C GLU A 30 5.20 4.23 18.57
N ASP A 31 5.94 3.40 19.32
CA ASP A 31 6.58 3.79 20.58
C ASP A 31 7.62 4.90 20.35
N GLU A 32 8.39 4.82 19.26
CA GLU A 32 9.34 5.88 18.90
C GLU A 32 8.62 7.20 18.61
N ILE A 33 7.52 7.15 17.88
CA ILE A 33 6.72 8.35 17.55
C ILE A 33 6.15 8.97 18.82
N VAL A 34 5.63 8.16 19.75
CA VAL A 34 5.10 8.63 21.06
C VAL A 34 6.20 9.39 21.82
N GLU A 35 7.40 8.82 21.92
CA GLU A 35 8.53 9.45 22.59
C GLU A 35 8.95 10.77 21.92
N LEU A 36 8.95 10.81 20.58
CA LEU A 36 9.28 12.01 19.82
C LEU A 36 8.23 13.12 19.96
N VAL A 37 6.93 12.76 20.09
CA VAL A 37 5.83 13.70 20.36
C VAL A 37 6.01 14.33 21.75
N GLU A 38 6.28 13.53 22.78
CA GLU A 38 6.53 14.02 24.14
C GLU A 38 7.70 14.99 24.19
N LYS A 39 8.77 14.70 23.43
CA LYS A 39 9.96 15.56 23.30
C LYS A 39 9.78 16.74 22.34
N LYS A 40 8.61 16.88 21.69
CA LYS A 40 8.29 17.91 20.68
C LYS A 40 9.29 17.94 19.51
N GLN A 41 9.82 16.78 19.12
CA GLN A 41 10.80 16.63 18.03
C GLN A 41 10.11 16.43 16.68
N TYR A 42 9.26 17.35 16.26
CA TYR A 42 8.36 17.24 15.12
C TYR A 42 9.07 16.95 13.78
N GLY A 43 10.26 17.51 13.58
CA GLY A 43 11.06 17.21 12.38
C GLY A 43 11.51 15.75 12.31
N ARG A 44 11.83 15.14 13.45
CA ARG A 44 12.20 13.72 13.53
C ARG A 44 11.00 12.81 13.34
N ILE A 45 9.81 13.20 13.81
CA ILE A 45 8.57 12.46 13.57
C ILE A 45 8.29 12.35 12.08
N LYS A 46 8.39 13.48 11.33
CA LYS A 46 8.20 13.48 9.87
C LYS A 46 9.16 12.52 9.18
N LEU A 47 10.43 12.54 9.62
CA LEU A 47 11.45 11.65 9.05
C LEU A 47 11.15 10.17 9.36
N ALA A 48 10.82 9.83 10.61
CA ALA A 48 10.51 8.47 11.02
C ALA A 48 9.29 7.92 10.27
N MET A 49 8.23 8.71 10.15
CA MET A 49 7.03 8.31 9.40
C MET A 49 7.32 8.11 7.92
N TRP A 50 8.12 8.99 7.31
CA TRP A 50 8.51 8.85 5.92
C TRP A 50 9.40 7.62 5.70
N ASP A 51 10.35 7.36 6.60
CA ASP A 51 11.20 6.16 6.56
C ASP A 51 10.36 4.88 6.65
N CYS A 52 9.36 4.87 7.51
CA CYS A 52 8.43 3.76 7.62
C CYS A 52 7.68 3.51 6.32
N MET A 53 7.15 4.55 5.70
CA MET A 53 6.42 4.42 4.43
C MET A 53 7.32 3.96 3.29
N TYR A 54 8.54 4.47 3.21
CA TYR A 54 9.51 4.04 2.22
C TYR A 54 9.92 2.57 2.38
N ASN A 55 10.11 2.10 3.61
CA ASN A 55 10.39 0.70 3.88
C ASN A 55 9.21 -0.20 3.51
N ASN A 56 7.97 0.25 3.74
CA ASN A 56 6.76 -0.46 3.31
C ASN A 56 6.66 -0.51 1.78
N TYR A 57 7.04 0.55 1.08
CA TYR A 57 7.13 0.55 -0.38
C TYR A 57 8.14 -0.49 -0.88
N ARG A 58 9.35 -0.54 -0.30
CA ARG A 58 10.36 -1.56 -0.65
C ARG A 58 9.86 -2.98 -0.41
N MET A 59 9.27 -3.24 0.76
CA MET A 59 8.67 -4.56 1.04
C MET A 59 7.59 -4.94 0.03
N MET A 60 6.84 -3.97 -0.48
CA MET A 60 5.84 -4.19 -1.51
C MET A 60 6.49 -4.56 -2.84
N VAL A 61 7.56 -3.87 -3.28
CA VAL A 61 8.30 -4.21 -4.51
C VAL A 61 8.88 -5.62 -4.41
N ASP A 62 9.55 -5.95 -3.29
CA ASP A 62 10.09 -7.29 -3.04
C ASP A 62 9.00 -8.38 -3.10
N PHE A 63 7.82 -8.07 -2.56
CA PHE A 63 6.67 -8.97 -2.61
C PHE A 63 6.18 -9.19 -4.03
N VAL A 64 6.03 -8.11 -4.82
CA VAL A 64 5.58 -8.20 -6.22
C VAL A 64 6.58 -9.04 -7.04
N ASN A 65 7.87 -8.80 -6.90
CA ASN A 65 8.91 -9.59 -7.58
C ASN A 65 8.83 -11.07 -7.21
N SER A 66 8.68 -11.38 -5.93
CA SER A 66 8.59 -12.76 -5.43
C SER A 66 7.31 -13.48 -5.87
N GLU A 67 6.18 -12.80 -5.84
CA GLU A 67 4.85 -13.43 -6.07
C GLU A 67 4.50 -13.52 -7.56
N TYR A 68 4.95 -12.55 -8.34
CA TYR A 68 4.58 -12.42 -9.76
C TYR A 68 5.74 -12.66 -10.72
N GLY A 69 6.96 -12.86 -10.21
CA GLY A 69 8.15 -13.12 -11.02
C GLY A 69 8.60 -11.90 -11.83
N THR A 70 8.35 -10.69 -11.33
CA THR A 70 8.85 -9.44 -11.90
C THR A 70 10.28 -9.15 -11.40
N GLU A 71 11.00 -8.26 -12.08
CA GLU A 71 12.35 -7.83 -11.71
C GLU A 71 12.38 -6.31 -11.53
N GLU A 72 11.35 -5.77 -10.87
CA GLU A 72 11.25 -4.32 -10.62
C GLU A 72 12.22 -3.91 -9.51
N GLU A 73 12.91 -2.79 -9.73
CA GLU A 73 13.78 -2.19 -8.73
C GLU A 73 13.03 -1.11 -7.94
N PRO A 74 13.13 -1.08 -6.60
CA PRO A 74 12.53 0.00 -5.83
C PRO A 74 13.25 1.31 -6.14
N GLU A 75 12.49 2.38 -6.39
CA GLU A 75 13.07 3.70 -6.61
C GLU A 75 13.86 4.16 -5.39
N GLU A 76 15.02 4.80 -5.62
CA GLU A 76 15.85 5.31 -4.54
C GLU A 76 15.19 6.50 -3.84
N ARG A 77 15.19 6.49 -2.52
CA ARG A 77 14.59 7.53 -1.68
C ARG A 77 15.03 8.97 -2.02
N ASN A 78 16.26 9.15 -2.46
CA ASN A 78 16.86 10.46 -2.71
C ASN A 78 16.77 10.93 -4.16
N LYS A 79 16.21 10.13 -5.07
CA LYS A 79 15.96 10.58 -6.43
C LYS A 79 14.71 11.42 -6.45
N ILE A 80 14.87 12.70 -6.73
CA ILE A 80 13.81 13.71 -6.90
C ILE A 80 12.90 13.35 -8.09
N GLU A 81 13.33 12.43 -8.96
CA GLU A 81 12.61 11.86 -10.09
C GLU A 81 11.75 10.62 -9.74
N TRP A 82 11.50 10.42 -8.45
CA TRP A 82 10.40 9.54 -8.09
C TRP A 82 9.20 9.98 -8.88
N ASN A 83 8.52 9.00 -9.50
CA ASN A 83 7.34 9.33 -10.26
C ASN A 83 6.54 10.35 -9.45
N ASP A 84 5.98 11.33 -10.08
CA ASP A 84 5.28 12.48 -9.47
C ASP A 84 4.41 12.07 -8.29
N TYR A 85 3.95 10.83 -8.30
CA TYR A 85 3.11 10.22 -7.28
C TYR A 85 3.81 10.06 -5.92
N LEU A 86 5.03 9.55 -5.84
CA LEU A 86 5.74 9.38 -4.54
C LEU A 86 6.13 10.74 -3.96
N TRP A 87 6.47 11.69 -4.82
CA TRP A 87 6.73 13.07 -4.43
C TRP A 87 5.47 13.76 -3.88
N GLU A 88 4.32 13.62 -4.55
CA GLU A 88 3.04 14.12 -4.08
C GLU A 88 2.65 13.48 -2.75
N THR A 89 2.88 12.18 -2.59
CA THR A 89 2.62 11.45 -1.34
C THR A 89 3.46 11.98 -0.18
N GLU A 90 4.75 12.27 -0.40
CA GLU A 90 5.59 12.86 0.65
C GLU A 90 5.07 14.24 1.08
N ASN A 91 4.74 15.10 0.14
CA ASN A 91 4.23 16.44 0.45
C ASN A 91 2.87 16.39 1.14
N ASP A 92 1.98 15.52 0.71
CA ASP A 92 0.67 15.30 1.35
C ASP A 92 0.84 14.76 2.78
N LEU A 93 1.74 13.78 2.98
CA LEU A 93 2.06 13.25 4.29
C LEU A 93 2.58 14.35 5.23
N ARG A 94 3.51 15.19 4.77
CA ARG A 94 4.04 16.30 5.57
C ARG A 94 2.93 17.25 5.99
N THR A 95 2.02 17.60 5.09
CA THR A 95 0.89 18.48 5.37
C THR A 95 -0.05 17.86 6.42
N LYS A 96 -0.35 16.58 6.30
CA LYS A 96 -1.19 15.83 7.25
C LYS A 96 -0.55 15.79 8.65
N ILE A 97 0.75 15.56 8.73
CA ILE A 97 1.51 15.54 9.99
C ILE A 97 1.51 16.94 10.64
N ASP A 98 1.74 18.00 9.86
CA ASP A 98 1.69 19.37 10.39
C ASP A 98 0.30 19.70 10.94
N GLY A 99 -0.77 19.25 10.27
CA GLY A 99 -2.13 19.37 10.78
C GLY A 99 -2.36 18.62 12.10
N ALA A 100 -1.71 17.46 12.29
CA ALA A 100 -1.81 16.73 13.56
C ALA A 100 -1.20 17.52 14.74
N PHE A 101 -0.08 18.21 14.51
CA PHE A 101 0.58 19.00 15.58
C PHE A 101 -0.26 20.18 16.08
N LEU A 102 -1.26 20.63 15.31
CA LEU A 102 -2.16 21.69 15.72
C LEU A 102 -3.18 21.25 16.78
N LEU A 103 -3.30 19.94 17.07
CA LEU A 103 -4.25 19.41 18.06
C LEU A 103 -3.86 19.77 19.51
N GLY A 104 -2.60 20.05 19.75
CA GLY A 104 -2.11 20.69 21.00
C GLY A 104 -1.78 19.72 22.14
N ASP A 105 -2.47 18.59 22.29
CA ASP A 105 -2.18 17.59 23.31
C ASP A 105 -1.58 16.31 22.72
N SER A 106 -0.66 15.68 23.47
CA SER A 106 0.10 14.51 23.00
C SER A 106 -0.77 13.32 22.64
N ILE A 107 -1.87 13.09 23.35
CA ILE A 107 -2.76 11.93 23.11
C ILE A 107 -3.46 12.10 21.77
N SER A 108 -4.04 13.27 21.51
CA SER A 108 -4.69 13.58 20.23
C SER A 108 -3.72 13.56 19.05
N ILE A 109 -2.50 14.11 19.25
CA ILE A 109 -1.44 14.08 18.26
C ILE A 109 -1.07 12.63 17.92
N ASN A 110 -0.75 11.80 18.91
CA ASN A 110 -0.35 10.40 18.70
C ASN A 110 -1.44 9.60 17.97
N ARG A 111 -2.70 9.70 18.40
CA ARG A 111 -3.83 9.04 17.74
C ARG A 111 -3.96 9.48 16.27
N ARG A 112 -3.78 10.76 15.99
CA ARG A 112 -3.87 11.29 14.62
C ARG A 112 -2.71 10.80 13.75
N LEU A 113 -1.48 10.78 14.28
CA LEU A 113 -0.31 10.28 13.58
C LEU A 113 -0.42 8.79 13.26
N ASP A 114 -0.88 7.97 14.21
CA ASP A 114 -1.15 6.56 13.98
C ASP A 114 -2.17 6.33 12.86
N THR A 115 -3.30 7.04 12.90
CA THR A 115 -4.32 6.98 11.84
C THR A 115 -3.75 7.38 10.47
N ILE A 116 -2.95 8.46 10.41
CA ILE A 116 -2.30 8.91 9.18
C ILE A 116 -1.38 7.80 8.66
N LEU A 117 -0.49 7.29 9.51
CA LEU A 117 0.51 6.33 9.11
C LEU A 117 -0.11 5.02 8.57
N LYS A 118 -1.10 4.46 9.27
CA LYS A 118 -1.82 3.25 8.82
C LYS A 118 -2.56 3.48 7.50
N THR A 119 -3.17 4.65 7.32
CA THR A 119 -3.86 5.01 6.09
C THR A 119 -2.89 5.15 4.93
N GLU A 120 -1.78 5.86 5.13
CA GLU A 120 -0.79 6.09 4.08
C GLU A 120 -0.01 4.81 3.74
N CYS A 121 0.26 3.93 4.70
CA CYS A 121 0.84 2.61 4.41
C CYS A 121 -0.08 1.78 3.48
N THR A 122 -1.39 1.80 3.69
CA THR A 122 -2.34 1.15 2.78
C THR A 122 -2.34 1.83 1.41
N SER A 123 -2.26 3.16 1.38
CA SER A 123 -2.19 3.94 0.13
C SER A 123 -0.95 3.59 -0.69
N ILE A 124 0.24 3.68 -0.09
CA ILE A 124 1.50 3.42 -0.80
C ILE A 124 1.60 1.96 -1.27
N PHE A 125 1.06 1.02 -0.48
CA PHE A 125 0.99 -0.38 -0.86
C PHE A 125 0.13 -0.58 -2.12
N ASN A 126 -1.12 -0.11 -2.12
CA ASN A 126 -2.03 -0.34 -3.25
C ASN A 126 -1.58 0.42 -4.51
N LYS A 127 -1.13 1.65 -4.38
CA LYS A 127 -0.70 2.46 -5.51
C LYS A 127 0.65 2.00 -6.07
N GLY A 128 1.58 1.60 -5.21
CA GLY A 128 2.84 1.01 -5.63
C GLY A 128 2.61 -0.31 -6.37
N MET A 129 1.74 -1.20 -5.86
CA MET A 129 1.35 -2.40 -6.60
C MET A 129 0.72 -2.08 -7.95
N TYR A 130 -0.18 -1.09 -8.02
CA TYR A 130 -0.81 -0.69 -9.26
C TYR A 130 0.22 -0.20 -10.29
N SER A 131 1.17 0.65 -9.90
CA SER A 131 2.19 1.20 -10.81
C SER A 131 3.02 0.11 -11.52
N ILE A 132 3.21 -1.02 -10.85
CA ILE A 132 3.91 -2.18 -11.42
C ILE A 132 2.92 -3.06 -12.19
N MET A 133 1.85 -3.51 -11.54
CA MET A 133 0.99 -4.57 -12.05
C MET A 133 0.07 -4.14 -13.19
N ALA A 134 -0.22 -2.84 -13.34
CA ALA A 134 -0.99 -2.32 -14.48
C ALA A 134 -0.37 -2.66 -15.84
N LYS A 135 0.95 -2.86 -15.90
CA LYS A 135 1.66 -3.27 -17.11
C LYS A 135 1.33 -4.71 -17.54
N TYR A 136 0.93 -5.56 -16.58
CA TYR A 136 0.81 -7.01 -16.75
C TYR A 136 -0.62 -7.54 -16.67
N CYS A 137 -1.58 -6.69 -16.30
CA CYS A 137 -2.96 -7.10 -16.03
C CYS A 137 -3.96 -6.30 -16.87
N ASP A 138 -5.06 -6.93 -17.28
CA ASP A 138 -6.21 -6.25 -17.88
C ASP A 138 -7.30 -5.98 -16.84
N TYR A 139 -7.32 -6.80 -15.77
CA TYR A 139 -8.30 -6.76 -14.69
C TYR A 139 -7.64 -6.93 -13.35
N ALA A 140 -8.26 -6.33 -12.32
CA ALA A 140 -7.93 -6.61 -10.94
C ALA A 140 -9.18 -6.61 -10.07
N GLU A 141 -9.09 -7.13 -8.86
CA GLU A 141 -10.20 -7.25 -7.92
C GLU A 141 -9.88 -6.47 -6.64
N ILE A 142 -10.77 -5.54 -6.26
CA ILE A 142 -10.70 -4.88 -4.96
C ILE A 142 -11.36 -5.79 -3.92
N CYS A 143 -10.56 -6.28 -3.00
CA CYS A 143 -11.01 -7.12 -1.90
C CYS A 143 -11.26 -6.28 -0.66
N GLY A 144 -12.42 -6.47 -0.04
CA GLY A 144 -12.76 -5.89 1.26
C GLY A 144 -11.74 -6.30 2.31
N GLY A 145 -11.43 -5.37 3.21
CA GLY A 145 -10.30 -5.46 4.12
C GLY A 145 -10.18 -6.74 4.93
N LEU A 146 -9.06 -6.82 5.64
CA LEU A 146 -8.62 -7.93 6.50
C LEU A 146 -9.62 -8.32 7.61
N GLU A 147 -10.74 -7.63 7.73
CA GLU A 147 -11.77 -7.84 8.74
C GLU A 147 -13.04 -8.43 8.09
N SER A 148 -13.74 -9.25 8.84
CA SER A 148 -14.93 -9.97 8.42
C SER A 148 -16.11 -9.08 7.99
N ASP A 149 -16.07 -7.78 8.26
CA ASP A 149 -17.10 -6.81 7.92
C ASP A 149 -16.52 -5.62 7.14
N PRO A 150 -16.53 -5.67 5.80
CA PRO A 150 -16.14 -4.52 4.99
C PRO A 150 -17.13 -3.38 5.22
N CYS A 151 -16.61 -2.17 5.47
CA CYS A 151 -17.47 -1.01 5.61
C CYS A 151 -18.22 -0.71 4.32
N ILE A 152 -19.36 0.02 4.42
CA ILE A 152 -20.22 0.38 3.26
C ILE A 152 -19.41 1.06 2.13
N LYS A 153 -18.42 1.91 2.48
CA LYS A 153 -17.56 2.56 1.47
C LYS A 153 -16.70 1.55 0.71
N CYS A 154 -16.09 0.60 1.44
CA CYS A 154 -15.28 -0.45 0.82
C CYS A 154 -16.12 -1.38 -0.05
N THR A 155 -17.32 -1.75 0.40
CA THR A 155 -18.24 -2.61 -0.36
C THR A 155 -18.65 -1.97 -1.69
N LYS A 156 -18.78 -0.64 -1.74
CA LYS A 156 -19.15 0.08 -2.97
C LYS A 156 -18.14 -0.12 -4.10
N TYR A 157 -16.87 -0.24 -3.79
CA TYR A 157 -15.77 -0.35 -4.76
C TYR A 157 -15.24 -1.78 -4.91
N GLY A 158 -15.74 -2.73 -4.10
CA GLY A 158 -15.34 -4.13 -4.14
C GLY A 158 -15.70 -4.83 -5.44
N GLY A 159 -14.94 -5.88 -5.77
CA GLY A 159 -15.15 -6.72 -6.93
C GLY A 159 -14.12 -6.55 -8.03
N LYS A 160 -14.37 -7.24 -9.15
CA LYS A 160 -13.47 -7.27 -10.32
C LYS A 160 -13.81 -6.14 -11.28
N HIS A 161 -12.78 -5.38 -11.68
CA HIS A 161 -12.89 -4.24 -12.58
C HIS A 161 -11.72 -4.22 -13.57
N ASP A 162 -11.88 -3.45 -14.66
CA ASP A 162 -10.80 -3.16 -15.60
C ASP A 162 -9.66 -2.44 -14.89
N ILE A 163 -8.44 -2.65 -15.38
CA ILE A 163 -7.24 -2.11 -14.74
C ILE A 163 -7.23 -0.58 -14.70
N GLU A 164 -7.76 0.09 -15.73
CA GLU A 164 -7.88 1.55 -15.79
C GLU A 164 -8.84 2.06 -14.71
N TRP A 165 -10.01 1.42 -14.58
CA TRP A 165 -10.97 1.75 -13.53
C TRP A 165 -10.36 1.56 -12.13
N ILE A 166 -9.58 0.51 -11.93
CA ILE A 166 -8.84 0.26 -10.68
C ILE A 166 -7.91 1.44 -10.36
N GLY A 167 -7.19 1.95 -11.37
CA GLY A 167 -6.26 3.08 -11.20
C GLY A 167 -6.93 4.35 -10.67
N GLU A 168 -8.17 4.60 -11.09
CA GLU A 168 -8.97 5.74 -10.65
C GLU A 168 -9.61 5.54 -9.26
N HIS A 169 -9.69 4.30 -8.78
CA HIS A 169 -10.45 3.93 -7.59
C HIS A 169 -9.63 3.11 -6.58
N LEU A 170 -8.34 3.37 -6.48
CA LEU A 170 -7.47 2.65 -5.54
C LEU A 170 -7.82 2.95 -4.07
N PRO A 171 -7.81 1.93 -3.18
CA PRO A 171 -7.91 2.18 -1.75
C PRO A 171 -6.66 2.97 -1.26
N PRO A 172 -6.75 3.71 -0.16
CA PRO A 172 -7.78 3.69 0.87
C PRO A 172 -9.00 4.58 0.59
N TYR A 173 -10.19 4.15 1.02
CA TYR A 173 -11.45 4.91 0.85
C TYR A 173 -11.86 5.72 2.09
N HIS A 174 -11.20 5.49 3.21
CA HIS A 174 -11.41 6.14 4.50
C HIS A 174 -10.18 5.95 5.39
N PRO A 175 -10.04 6.71 6.50
CA PRO A 175 -8.98 6.48 7.48
C PRO A 175 -8.96 5.01 7.94
N GLU A 176 -7.75 4.45 8.07
CA GLU A 176 -7.51 3.05 8.45
C GLU A 176 -8.14 2.00 7.52
N CYS A 177 -8.42 2.36 6.27
CA CYS A 177 -8.86 1.40 5.26
C CYS A 177 -7.77 0.34 5.03
N ARG A 178 -8.18 -0.94 5.00
CA ARG A 178 -7.30 -2.10 4.83
C ARG A 178 -7.65 -2.92 3.60
N CYS A 179 -8.33 -2.29 2.62
CA CYS A 179 -8.63 -2.94 1.36
C CYS A 179 -7.35 -3.15 0.55
N VAL A 180 -7.28 -4.27 -0.14
CA VAL A 180 -6.18 -4.63 -1.04
C VAL A 180 -6.71 -4.87 -2.45
N VAL A 181 -5.83 -4.65 -3.43
CA VAL A 181 -6.11 -4.98 -4.83
C VAL A 181 -5.40 -6.29 -5.16
N LYS A 182 -6.14 -7.23 -5.72
CA LYS A 182 -5.63 -8.49 -6.22
C LYS A 182 -5.51 -8.41 -7.73
N TYR A 183 -4.32 -8.65 -8.25
CA TYR A 183 -4.02 -8.59 -9.66
C TYR A 183 -4.03 -9.97 -10.30
N GLU A 184 -4.56 -10.04 -11.53
CA GLU A 184 -4.58 -11.25 -12.36
C GLU A 184 -3.73 -11.00 -13.62
N PRO A 185 -2.43 -11.37 -13.62
CA PRO A 185 -1.57 -11.19 -14.79
C PRO A 185 -2.14 -11.91 -16.02
N ARG A 186 -1.93 -11.30 -17.18
CA ARG A 186 -2.23 -11.93 -18.48
C ARG A 186 -1.55 -13.28 -18.54
N LYS A 187 -2.23 -14.27 -19.11
CA LYS A 187 -1.56 -15.52 -19.46
C LYS A 187 -0.51 -15.20 -20.52
N GLN A 188 0.73 -15.56 -20.28
CA GLN A 188 1.71 -15.63 -21.37
C GLN A 188 1.17 -16.69 -22.34
N GLU A 189 0.85 -16.30 -23.56
CA GLU A 189 0.63 -17.25 -24.65
C GLU A 189 1.97 -17.92 -24.87
N ASP A 190 2.04 -19.22 -24.52
CA ASP A 190 3.20 -20.05 -24.88
C ASP A 190 3.26 -20.02 -26.41
N ASN A 191 4.18 -19.24 -26.97
CA ASN A 191 4.53 -19.28 -28.37
C ASN A 191 5.30 -20.59 -28.63
N ASP A 192 4.60 -21.72 -28.53
CA ASP A 192 5.07 -23.02 -28.96
C ASP A 192 4.84 -23.26 -30.47
N ASP A 193 4.91 -22.22 -31.29
CA ASP A 193 4.90 -22.32 -32.74
C ASP A 193 6.24 -21.86 -33.31
N ASP A 194 7.29 -22.66 -33.13
CA ASP A 194 8.38 -22.68 -34.08
C ASP A 194 9.24 -23.96 -33.87
N ASN A 195 8.70 -25.13 -34.30
CA ASN A 195 9.50 -26.24 -34.82
C ASN A 195 8.58 -27.26 -35.48
N ALA A 196 8.28 -27.03 -36.74
CA ALA A 196 7.84 -28.08 -37.70
C ALA A 196 8.67 -27.94 -38.98
#